data_02e65d220576dfcaeca36ae836851072
#
_entry.id   02e65d220576dfcaeca36ae836851072
#
_cell.length_a   1.000
_cell.length_b   1.000
_cell.length_c   1.000
_cell.angle_alpha   90.00
_cell.angle_beta   90.00
_cell.angle_gamma   90.00
#
_symmetry.space_group_name_H-M   'P 1'
#
loop_
_entity.id
_entity.type
_entity.pdbx_description
1 polymer ?
#
loop_
_entity_poly.entity_id
_entity_poly.type
_entity_poly.pdbx_seq_one_letter_code
_entity_poly.pdbx_strand_id
1 'polypeptide(L)'
;MIRLLDLPGGQPAEPLWVGHLLRTSLAASPMQEIVYRDRLRYDYRTLRQRIGRLASSLRRLGVTEGTTVAVMDWDSHRYLESYFAVPMMGAVLMTVNLRLSAEQIRHTLDHAQAEVLLVHADFLDLVKELADGLPRLRRIVLLEPAAGADLAGVAGEYEELLARETAAFPFRE
;
A
#
# COMPACT_ATOMS: atom_id res chain seq x y z
N MET A 1 17.47 -8.97 -6.36
CA MET A 1 18.67 -8.49 -5.62
C MET A 1 18.74 -6.98 -5.82
N ILE A 2 18.35 -6.19 -4.82
CA ILE A 2 18.44 -4.72 -4.88
C ILE A 2 19.92 -4.35 -4.84
N ARG A 3 20.42 -3.77 -5.90
CA ARG A 3 21.80 -3.27 -5.97
C ARG A 3 21.81 -1.89 -5.31
N LEU A 4 22.34 -1.80 -4.08
CA LEU A 4 22.65 -0.51 -3.47
C LEU A 4 23.72 0.16 -4.34
N LEU A 5 23.40 1.35 -4.87
CA LEU A 5 24.37 2.17 -5.57
C LEU A 5 25.32 2.75 -4.53
N ASP A 6 26.62 2.50 -4.67
CA ASP A 6 27.66 3.19 -3.91
C ASP A 6 27.64 4.66 -4.33
N LEU A 7 27.10 5.52 -3.49
CA LEU A 7 27.12 6.96 -3.71
C LEU A 7 28.51 7.50 -3.34
N PRO A 8 29.22 8.17 -4.26
CA PRO A 8 30.50 8.79 -3.94
C PRO A 8 30.28 9.98 -3.01
N GLY A 9 30.90 9.92 -1.83
CA GLY A 9 31.04 11.05 -0.92
C GLY A 9 29.87 11.25 0.05
N GLY A 10 30.03 10.79 1.28
CA GLY A 10 29.21 11.17 2.42
C GLY A 10 27.80 10.57 2.42
N GLN A 11 27.68 9.31 2.77
CA GLN A 11 26.38 8.75 3.14
C GLN A 11 25.81 9.60 4.30
N PRO A 12 24.52 9.95 4.28
CA PRO A 12 23.88 10.52 5.45
C PRO A 12 24.11 9.56 6.63
N ALA A 13 24.46 10.11 7.79
CA ALA A 13 24.76 9.32 8.99
C ALA A 13 23.55 8.46 9.45
N GLU A 14 22.36 8.74 8.95
CA GLU A 14 21.12 8.02 9.22
C GLU A 14 20.43 7.60 7.92
N PRO A 15 19.89 6.38 7.85
CA PRO A 15 19.11 5.94 6.69
C PRO A 15 17.84 6.79 6.52
N LEU A 16 17.49 7.10 5.27
CA LEU A 16 16.25 7.82 4.93
C LEU A 16 15.05 6.86 5.08
N TRP A 17 14.51 6.77 6.28
CA TRP A 17 13.36 5.94 6.59
C TRP A 17 12.07 6.75 6.60
N VAL A 18 11.07 6.32 5.85
CA VAL A 18 9.75 6.94 5.85
C VAL A 18 9.11 6.90 7.25
N GLY A 19 9.41 5.89 8.06
CA GLY A 19 8.97 5.76 9.44
C GLY A 19 9.43 6.91 10.36
N HIS A 20 10.54 7.59 10.05
CA HIS A 20 10.98 8.78 10.78
C HIS A 20 10.00 9.93 10.65
N LEU A 21 9.39 10.13 9.47
CA LEU A 21 8.37 11.15 9.26
C LEU A 21 7.16 10.89 10.15
N LEU A 22 6.69 9.65 10.18
CA LEU A 22 5.55 9.26 11.02
C LEU A 22 5.88 9.42 12.52
N ARG A 23 7.06 9.02 12.96
CA ARG A 23 7.50 9.12 14.35
C ARG A 23 7.61 10.57 14.80
N THR A 24 8.20 11.43 13.99
CA THR A 24 8.31 12.87 14.26
C THR A 24 6.94 13.53 14.36
N SER A 25 6.04 13.22 13.44
CA SER A 25 4.67 13.73 13.44
C SER A 25 3.89 13.28 14.67
N LEU A 26 4.03 12.03 15.08
CA LEU A 26 3.41 11.49 16.30
C LEU A 26 3.94 12.13 17.57
N ALA A 27 5.24 12.42 17.63
CA ALA A 27 5.85 13.08 18.78
C ALA A 27 5.44 14.56 18.91
N ALA A 28 5.38 15.27 17.78
CA ALA A 28 5.07 16.70 17.76
C ALA A 28 3.56 16.99 17.85
N SER A 29 2.72 16.23 17.17
CA SER A 29 1.29 16.53 17.00
C SER A 29 0.43 15.27 16.89
N PRO A 30 0.38 14.42 17.93
CA PRO A 30 -0.30 13.11 17.86
C PRO A 30 -1.81 13.21 17.58
N MET A 31 -2.41 14.36 17.93
CA MET A 31 -3.85 14.63 17.73
C MET A 31 -4.16 15.39 16.44
N GLN A 32 -3.13 15.63 15.58
CA GLN A 32 -3.37 16.23 14.28
C GLN A 32 -4.29 15.34 13.46
N GLU A 33 -5.36 15.94 12.92
CA GLU A 33 -6.36 15.22 12.17
C GLU A 33 -5.98 15.03 10.70
N ILE A 34 -6.38 13.88 10.18
CA ILE A 34 -6.46 13.55 8.76
C ILE A 34 -7.94 13.54 8.39
N VAL A 35 -8.29 14.27 7.35
CA VAL A 35 -9.66 14.40 6.85
C VAL A 35 -9.72 13.89 5.42
N TYR A 36 -10.61 12.95 5.15
CA TYR A 36 -10.86 12.45 3.80
C TYR A 36 -12.30 12.73 3.39
N ARG A 37 -12.50 13.65 2.43
CA ARG A 37 -13.78 14.00 1.77
C ARG A 37 -14.93 14.25 2.75
N ASP A 38 -14.71 14.83 3.91
CA ASP A 38 -15.69 15.02 4.99
C ASP A 38 -16.43 13.73 5.45
N ARG A 39 -15.97 12.55 5.02
CA ARG A 39 -16.54 11.25 5.35
C ARG A 39 -15.80 10.55 6.47
N LEU A 40 -14.51 10.79 6.56
CA LEU A 40 -13.64 10.17 7.55
C LEU A 40 -12.71 11.21 8.17
N ARG A 41 -12.59 11.15 9.49
CA ARG A 41 -11.71 11.99 10.27
C ARG A 41 -11.07 11.17 11.37
N TYR A 42 -9.75 11.17 11.45
CA TYR A 42 -9.00 10.50 12.50
C TYR A 42 -7.63 11.17 12.72
N ASP A 43 -7.02 10.90 13.87
CA ASP A 43 -5.74 11.50 14.26
C ASP A 43 -4.52 10.65 13.85
N TYR A 44 -3.30 11.20 14.03
CA TYR A 44 -2.06 10.50 13.73
C TYR A 44 -1.85 9.24 14.60
N ARG A 45 -2.40 9.15 15.80
CA ARG A 45 -2.36 7.93 16.61
C ARG A 45 -3.14 6.81 15.94
N THR A 46 -4.32 7.14 15.45
CA THR A 46 -5.16 6.21 14.69
C THR A 46 -4.49 5.83 13.37
N LEU A 47 -3.87 6.79 12.65
CA LEU A 47 -3.06 6.51 11.46
C LEU A 47 -1.99 5.46 11.77
N ARG A 48 -1.22 5.64 12.84
CA ARG A 48 -0.16 4.70 13.24
C ARG A 48 -0.71 3.29 13.51
N GLN A 49 -1.87 3.20 14.17
CA GLN A 49 -2.52 1.91 14.42
C GLN A 49 -2.99 1.24 13.12
N ARG A 50 -3.59 2.01 12.22
CA ARG A 50 -4.07 1.51 10.93
C ARG A 50 -2.91 1.04 10.02
N ILE A 51 -1.80 1.79 10.01
CA ILE A 51 -0.55 1.37 9.34
C ILE A 51 -0.07 0.01 9.87
N GLY A 52 -0.07 -0.21 11.18
CA GLY A 52 0.32 -1.49 11.77
C GLY A 52 -0.61 -2.64 11.37
N ARG A 53 -1.93 -2.39 11.37
CA ARG A 53 -2.93 -3.37 10.93
C ARG A 53 -2.80 -3.69 9.44
N LEU A 54 -2.57 -2.68 8.59
CA LEU A 54 -2.34 -2.88 7.16
C LEU A 54 -1.09 -3.75 6.92
N ALA A 55 0.02 -3.44 7.59
CA ALA A 55 1.23 -4.25 7.47
C ALA A 55 1.00 -5.70 7.93
N SER A 56 0.24 -5.92 9.01
CA SER A 56 -0.14 -7.26 9.48
C SER A 56 -1.00 -8.00 8.45
N SER A 57 -1.99 -7.33 7.86
CA SER A 57 -2.84 -7.88 6.81
C SER A 57 -2.03 -8.25 5.57
N LEU A 58 -1.18 -7.35 5.09
CA LEU A 58 -0.33 -7.60 3.92
C LEU A 58 0.62 -8.77 4.16
N ARG A 59 1.24 -8.87 5.34
CA ARG A 59 2.07 -10.03 5.71
C ARG A 59 1.27 -11.33 5.68
N ARG A 60 0.04 -11.34 6.15
CA ARG A 60 -0.86 -12.52 6.08
C ARG A 60 -1.21 -12.91 4.65
N LEU A 61 -1.28 -11.93 3.73
CA LEU A 61 -1.47 -12.16 2.30
C LEU A 61 -0.18 -12.61 1.58
N GLY A 62 0.92 -12.75 2.30
CA GLY A 62 2.18 -13.26 1.77
C GLY A 62 3.19 -12.17 1.39
N VAL A 63 2.91 -10.89 1.69
CA VAL A 63 3.87 -9.80 1.43
C VAL A 63 5.07 -9.92 2.36
N THR A 64 6.25 -9.94 1.76
CA THR A 64 7.55 -10.00 2.42
C THR A 64 8.45 -8.86 1.92
N GLU A 65 9.67 -8.80 2.43
CA GLU A 65 10.68 -7.85 1.94
C GLU A 65 10.89 -8.01 0.44
N GLY A 66 10.88 -6.89 -0.29
CA GLY A 66 11.04 -6.85 -1.74
C GLY A 66 9.78 -7.17 -2.55
N THR A 67 8.68 -7.64 -1.94
CA THR A 67 7.40 -7.85 -2.63
C THR A 67 6.84 -6.52 -3.12
N THR A 68 6.42 -6.44 -4.38
CA THR A 68 5.76 -5.25 -4.92
C THR A 68 4.27 -5.26 -4.63
N VAL A 69 3.81 -4.22 -3.93
CA VAL A 69 2.40 -3.91 -3.67
C VAL A 69 2.02 -2.69 -4.49
N ALA A 70 1.11 -2.86 -5.45
CA ALA A 70 0.60 -1.77 -6.28
C ALA A 70 -0.67 -1.17 -5.67
N VAL A 71 -0.88 0.14 -5.86
CA VAL A 71 -2.07 0.85 -5.40
C VAL A 71 -2.70 1.61 -6.56
N MET A 72 -3.99 1.34 -6.82
CA MET A 72 -4.86 2.01 -7.79
C MET A 72 -6.01 2.69 -7.04
N ASP A 73 -5.85 3.94 -6.66
CA ASP A 73 -6.79 4.68 -5.81
C ASP A 73 -6.82 6.18 -6.14
N TRP A 74 -7.88 6.88 -5.71
CA TRP A 74 -8.10 8.31 -5.81
C TRP A 74 -7.51 9.11 -4.62
N ASP A 75 -6.25 8.84 -4.25
CA ASP A 75 -5.57 9.53 -3.14
C ASP A 75 -6.35 9.54 -1.81
N SER A 76 -6.92 8.39 -1.43
CA SER A 76 -7.66 8.24 -0.19
C SER A 76 -6.73 8.13 1.04
N HIS A 77 -7.34 8.11 2.23
CA HIS A 77 -6.62 7.80 3.48
C HIS A 77 -5.95 6.42 3.44
N ARG A 78 -6.50 5.43 2.72
CA ARG A 78 -5.92 4.09 2.54
C ARG A 78 -4.64 4.15 1.71
N TYR A 79 -4.62 5.07 0.73
CA TYR A 79 -3.42 5.35 -0.04
C TYR A 79 -2.31 5.93 0.85
N LEU A 80 -2.66 6.93 1.70
CA LEU A 80 -1.73 7.48 2.69
C LEU A 80 -1.18 6.40 3.63
N GLU A 81 -2.03 5.51 4.14
CA GLU A 81 -1.63 4.40 4.99
C GLU A 81 -0.65 3.46 4.28
N SER A 82 -0.86 3.21 2.98
CA SER A 82 0.00 2.38 2.14
C SER A 82 1.38 2.99 1.93
N TYR A 83 1.51 4.33 1.83
CA TYR A 83 2.79 5.02 1.75
C TYR A 83 3.71 4.76 2.94
N PHE A 84 3.13 4.48 4.10
CA PHE A 84 3.89 4.11 5.29
C PHE A 84 4.01 2.59 5.45
N ALA A 85 2.89 1.87 5.43
CA ALA A 85 2.87 0.46 5.78
C ALA A 85 3.77 -0.37 4.86
N VAL A 86 3.67 -0.18 3.54
CA VAL A 86 4.39 -1.00 2.56
C VAL A 86 5.91 -0.80 2.66
N PRO A 87 6.46 0.43 2.58
CA PRO A 87 7.91 0.60 2.70
C PRO A 87 8.45 0.27 4.10
N MET A 88 7.70 0.55 5.17
CA MET A 88 8.13 0.27 6.54
C MET A 88 8.24 -1.24 6.83
N MET A 89 7.52 -2.10 6.11
CA MET A 89 7.68 -3.54 6.21
C MET A 89 8.77 -4.11 5.28
N GLY A 90 9.47 -3.26 4.52
CA GLY A 90 10.52 -3.64 3.57
C GLY A 90 10.01 -4.05 2.19
N ALA A 91 8.71 -3.88 1.93
CA ALA A 91 8.10 -4.13 0.62
C ALA A 91 8.23 -2.91 -0.30
N VAL A 92 7.96 -3.08 -1.57
CA VAL A 92 8.04 -2.03 -2.59
C VAL A 92 6.64 -1.49 -2.86
N LEU A 93 6.42 -0.21 -2.60
CA LEU A 93 5.18 0.46 -2.99
C LEU A 93 5.26 0.92 -4.44
N MET A 94 4.31 0.49 -5.25
CA MET A 94 4.11 0.98 -6.61
C MET A 94 2.83 1.79 -6.69
N THR A 95 2.95 3.07 -7.00
CA THR A 95 1.81 3.94 -7.26
C THR A 95 1.42 3.84 -8.72
N VAL A 96 0.19 3.41 -9.01
CA VAL A 96 -0.29 3.27 -10.38
C VAL A 96 -0.79 4.60 -10.92
N ASN A 97 -0.24 5.05 -12.04
CA ASN A 97 -0.73 6.25 -12.71
C ASN A 97 -2.02 5.93 -13.49
N LEU A 98 -3.14 6.37 -12.95
CA LEU A 98 -4.48 6.11 -13.46
C LEU A 98 -4.82 6.85 -14.78
N ARG A 99 -3.93 7.73 -15.24
CA ARG A 99 -4.10 8.48 -16.50
C ARG A 99 -3.47 7.79 -17.71
N LEU A 100 -2.80 6.68 -17.49
CA LEU A 100 -2.22 5.87 -18.55
C LEU A 100 -3.29 5.00 -19.22
N SER A 101 -3.03 4.54 -20.45
CA SER A 101 -3.88 3.56 -21.11
C SER A 101 -3.80 2.19 -20.39
N ALA A 102 -4.81 1.35 -20.60
CA ALA A 102 -4.85 -0.01 -20.04
C ALA A 102 -3.56 -0.79 -20.34
N GLU A 103 -3.08 -0.74 -21.60
CA GLU A 103 -1.84 -1.40 -22.02
C GLU A 103 -0.60 -0.88 -21.26
N GLN A 104 -0.51 0.44 -21.06
CA GLN A 104 0.59 1.05 -20.31
C GLN A 104 0.53 0.69 -18.82
N ILE A 105 -0.67 0.67 -18.23
CA ILE A 105 -0.85 0.23 -16.84
C ILE A 105 -0.44 -1.24 -16.71
N ARG A 106 -0.90 -2.10 -17.59
CA ARG A 106 -0.49 -3.52 -17.61
C ARG A 106 1.02 -3.66 -17.69
N HIS A 107 1.65 -2.95 -18.65
CA HIS A 107 3.11 -2.97 -18.80
C HIS A 107 3.83 -2.54 -17.52
N THR A 108 3.39 -1.46 -16.88
CA THR A 108 4.04 -0.96 -15.64
C THR A 108 3.87 -1.92 -14.47
N LEU A 109 2.68 -2.54 -14.32
CA LEU A 109 2.41 -3.55 -13.29
C LEU A 109 3.26 -4.82 -13.49
N ASP A 110 3.34 -5.30 -14.74
CA ASP A 110 4.15 -6.48 -15.09
C ASP A 110 5.65 -6.19 -14.92
N HIS A 111 6.13 -5.04 -15.41
CA HIS A 111 7.53 -4.63 -15.26
C HIS A 111 7.95 -4.49 -13.78
N ALA A 112 7.08 -3.93 -12.94
CA ALA A 112 7.30 -3.85 -11.50
C ALA A 112 7.11 -5.18 -10.78
N GLN A 113 6.66 -6.22 -11.48
CA GLN A 113 6.35 -7.54 -10.93
C GLN A 113 5.37 -7.47 -9.74
N ALA A 114 4.32 -6.68 -9.87
CA ALA A 114 3.32 -6.49 -8.82
C ALA A 114 2.66 -7.82 -8.42
N GLU A 115 2.73 -8.16 -7.13
CA GLU A 115 2.16 -9.40 -6.60
C GLU A 115 0.84 -9.17 -5.87
N VAL A 116 0.67 -7.98 -5.31
CA VAL A 116 -0.54 -7.55 -4.59
C VAL A 116 -1.01 -6.23 -5.19
N LEU A 117 -2.32 -6.11 -5.42
CA LEU A 117 -2.97 -4.89 -5.89
C LEU A 117 -4.02 -4.44 -4.87
N LEU A 118 -3.87 -3.23 -4.35
CA LEU A 118 -4.91 -2.52 -3.61
C LEU A 118 -5.67 -1.66 -4.62
N VAL A 119 -6.98 -1.88 -4.79
CA VAL A 119 -7.75 -1.26 -5.88
C VAL A 119 -9.05 -0.63 -5.41
N HIS A 120 -9.32 0.61 -5.84
CA HIS A 120 -10.61 1.26 -5.68
C HIS A 120 -11.64 0.64 -6.62
N ALA A 121 -12.90 0.58 -6.19
CA ALA A 121 -14.00 -0.05 -6.92
C ALA A 121 -14.16 0.48 -8.37
N ASP A 122 -13.91 1.76 -8.59
CA ASP A 122 -14.01 2.39 -9.93
C ASP A 122 -13.08 1.78 -10.99
N PHE A 123 -12.04 1.06 -10.57
CA PHE A 123 -11.03 0.47 -11.48
C PHE A 123 -11.19 -1.04 -11.65
N LEU A 124 -12.22 -1.65 -11.10
CA LEU A 124 -12.38 -3.12 -11.15
C LEU A 124 -12.55 -3.64 -12.58
N ASP A 125 -13.29 -2.94 -13.41
CA ASP A 125 -13.46 -3.36 -14.81
C ASP A 125 -12.15 -3.28 -15.58
N LEU A 126 -11.33 -2.25 -15.33
CA LEU A 126 -9.99 -2.18 -15.88
C LEU A 126 -9.12 -3.34 -15.37
N VAL A 127 -9.16 -3.66 -14.08
CA VAL A 127 -8.37 -4.77 -13.53
C VAL A 127 -8.80 -6.12 -14.12
N LYS A 128 -10.10 -6.33 -14.39
CA LYS A 128 -10.58 -7.53 -15.12
C LYS A 128 -9.95 -7.65 -16.50
N GLU A 129 -9.87 -6.53 -17.24
CA GLU A 129 -9.25 -6.51 -18.57
C GLU A 129 -7.74 -6.81 -18.50
N LEU A 130 -7.06 -6.39 -17.42
CA LEU A 130 -5.61 -6.51 -17.29
C LEU A 130 -5.16 -7.87 -16.70
N ALA A 131 -6.02 -8.54 -15.95
CA ALA A 131 -5.65 -9.67 -15.07
C ALA A 131 -4.95 -10.81 -15.81
N ASP A 132 -5.41 -11.19 -17.00
CA ASP A 132 -4.84 -12.28 -17.80
C ASP A 132 -3.38 -11.99 -18.24
N GLY A 133 -3.00 -10.71 -18.30
CA GLY A 133 -1.65 -10.28 -18.65
C GLY A 133 -0.71 -10.04 -17.47
N LEU A 134 -1.10 -10.41 -16.25
CA LEU A 134 -0.37 -10.14 -15.01
C LEU A 134 -0.04 -11.43 -14.23
N PRO A 135 0.89 -12.25 -14.71
CA PRO A 135 1.16 -13.59 -14.15
C PRO A 135 1.68 -13.58 -12.72
N ARG A 136 2.21 -12.46 -12.25
CA ARG A 136 2.70 -12.27 -10.88
C ARG A 136 1.63 -11.80 -9.90
N LEU A 137 0.54 -11.22 -10.40
CA LEU A 137 -0.54 -10.71 -9.54
C LEU A 137 -1.29 -11.88 -8.88
N ARG A 138 -1.14 -12.01 -7.57
CA ARG A 138 -1.67 -13.13 -6.78
C ARG A 138 -2.82 -12.73 -5.87
N ARG A 139 -2.87 -11.49 -5.44
CA ARG A 139 -3.86 -11.00 -4.47
C ARG A 139 -4.36 -9.62 -4.87
N ILE A 140 -5.67 -9.46 -4.76
CA ILE A 140 -6.35 -8.19 -4.97
C ILE A 140 -7.10 -7.85 -3.67
N VAL A 141 -6.91 -6.65 -3.15
CA VAL A 141 -7.63 -6.11 -1.99
C VAL A 141 -8.51 -4.97 -2.48
N LEU A 142 -9.80 -5.07 -2.20
CA LEU A 142 -10.75 -4.02 -2.52
C LEU A 142 -10.64 -2.90 -1.50
N LEU A 143 -10.36 -1.68 -1.94
CA LEU A 143 -10.27 -0.52 -1.05
C LEU A 143 -11.64 -0.08 -0.51
N GLU A 144 -12.71 -0.36 -1.27
CA GLU A 144 -14.09 -0.12 -0.87
C GLU A 144 -14.96 -1.34 -1.20
N PRO A 145 -16.08 -1.54 -0.49
CA PRO A 145 -17.02 -2.58 -0.83
C PRO A 145 -17.50 -2.46 -2.28
N ALA A 146 -17.41 -3.54 -3.03
CA ALA A 146 -17.87 -3.59 -4.42
C ALA A 146 -18.80 -4.79 -4.62
N ALA A 147 -20.07 -4.53 -4.91
CA ALA A 147 -21.00 -5.57 -5.27
C ALA A 147 -20.59 -6.23 -6.60
N GLY A 148 -20.52 -7.56 -6.63
CA GLY A 148 -20.21 -8.29 -7.86
C GLY A 148 -18.74 -8.27 -8.27
N ALA A 149 -17.82 -8.04 -7.35
CA ALA A 149 -16.39 -8.18 -7.59
C ALA A 149 -16.01 -9.66 -7.76
N ASP A 150 -16.46 -10.26 -8.87
CA ASP A 150 -16.07 -11.62 -9.27
C ASP A 150 -14.75 -11.56 -10.03
N LEU A 151 -13.67 -11.42 -9.27
CA LEU A 151 -12.31 -11.41 -9.75
C LEU A 151 -11.50 -12.49 -9.06
N ALA A 152 -10.78 -13.29 -9.84
CA ALA A 152 -9.85 -14.25 -9.30
C ALA A 152 -8.76 -13.53 -8.47
N GLY A 153 -8.43 -14.06 -7.29
CA GLY A 153 -7.39 -13.49 -6.43
C GLY A 153 -7.87 -12.41 -5.46
N VAL A 154 -9.17 -12.07 -5.43
CA VAL A 154 -9.71 -11.16 -4.40
C VAL A 154 -9.54 -11.81 -3.01
N ALA A 155 -8.78 -11.13 -2.15
CA ALA A 155 -8.45 -11.58 -0.81
C ALA A 155 -9.43 -11.05 0.25
N GLY A 156 -10.14 -9.97 -0.07
CA GLY A 156 -11.11 -9.33 0.79
C GLY A 156 -11.16 -7.81 0.64
N GLU A 157 -11.93 -7.18 1.50
CA GLU A 157 -12.07 -5.74 1.57
C GLU A 157 -11.13 -5.16 2.64
N TYR A 158 -10.60 -3.98 2.36
CA TYR A 158 -9.54 -3.33 3.13
C TYR A 158 -9.88 -3.18 4.61
N GLU A 159 -11.04 -2.59 4.93
CA GLU A 159 -11.43 -2.34 6.31
C GLU A 159 -11.71 -3.65 7.08
N GLU A 160 -12.27 -4.64 6.42
CA GLU A 160 -12.47 -5.97 6.99
C GLU A 160 -11.15 -6.68 7.31
N LEU A 161 -10.17 -6.57 6.40
CA LEU A 161 -8.84 -7.14 6.60
C LEU A 161 -8.15 -6.47 7.77
N LEU A 162 -8.20 -5.13 7.86
CA LEU A 162 -7.62 -4.38 8.98
C LEU A 162 -8.30 -4.72 10.31
N ALA A 163 -9.62 -4.91 10.32
CA ALA A 163 -10.38 -5.21 11.54
C ALA A 163 -9.99 -6.55 12.19
N ARG A 164 -9.46 -7.48 11.39
CA ARG A 164 -9.01 -8.80 11.86
C ARG A 164 -7.61 -8.79 12.46
N GLU A 165 -6.88 -7.67 12.35
CA GLU A 165 -5.47 -7.60 12.71
C GLU A 165 -5.21 -6.67 13.90
N THR A 166 -4.11 -6.96 14.59
CA THR A 166 -3.60 -6.08 15.63
C THR A 166 -2.69 -4.99 15.03
N ALA A 167 -2.62 -3.85 15.72
CA ALA A 167 -1.75 -2.75 15.30
C ALA A 167 -0.26 -2.99 15.61
N ALA A 168 0.06 -4.05 16.34
CA ALA A 168 1.41 -4.37 16.79
C ALA A 168 2.19 -5.12 15.68
N PHE A 169 2.67 -4.38 14.69
CA PHE A 169 3.58 -4.91 13.68
C PHE A 169 5.02 -4.54 14.01
N PRO A 170 5.97 -5.49 14.01
CA PRO A 170 7.39 -5.23 14.26
C PRO A 170 8.04 -4.64 13.02
N PHE A 171 7.89 -3.33 12.82
CA PHE A 171 8.62 -2.64 11.77
C PHE A 171 10.11 -2.62 12.08
N ARG A 172 10.94 -2.69 11.04
CA ARG A 172 12.38 -2.45 11.19
C ARG A 172 12.58 -0.96 11.49
N GLU A 173 13.35 -0.66 12.52
CA GLU A 173 13.82 0.68 12.88
C GLU A 173 15.22 0.93 12.34
#